data_f838966c88b505e44e7b734ed600ef8f
#
_entry.id   f838966c88b505e44e7b734ed600ef8f
#
_cell.length_a   1.000
_cell.length_b   1.000
_cell.length_c   1.000
_cell.angle_alpha   90.00
_cell.angle_beta   90.00
_cell.angle_gamma   90.00
#
_symmetry.space_group_name_H-M   'P 1'
#
loop_
_entity.id
_entity.type
_entity.pdbx_description
1 polymer ?
#
loop_
_entity_poly.entity_id
_entity_poly.type
_entity_poly.pdbx_seq_one_letter_code
_entity_poly.pdbx_strand_id
1 'polypeptide(L)'
;MIKKIKEILKKFLFRYTKVGAPKYSYNLEPLQLAEIINSLEKVKNIEGIICEIGVARGMTTRFICEYLKNSKQSTKFYCIDTFNSFTKEDIQHEVEKREKSKSELTGFGYNNYEVWKKNFKEFSFVKAIKHDVKNFNFKEIKPIKFVLLDV
;
A
#
# COMPACT_ATOMS: atom_id res chain seq x y z
N MET A 1 -25.82 19.71 26.36
CA MET A 1 -24.93 20.88 26.23
C MET A 1 -23.65 20.53 25.45
N ILE A 2 -22.86 19.56 25.84
CA ILE A 2 -21.57 19.18 25.22
C ILE A 2 -21.69 18.82 23.73
N LYS A 3 -22.71 18.04 23.29
CA LYS A 3 -22.92 17.73 21.88
C LYS A 3 -23.11 18.97 21.00
N LYS A 4 -23.87 19.95 21.50
CA LYS A 4 -24.16 21.20 20.77
C LYS A 4 -22.90 22.05 20.59
N ILE A 5 -22.04 22.11 21.63
CA ILE A 5 -20.75 22.83 21.57
C ILE A 5 -19.81 22.13 20.55
N LYS A 6 -19.73 20.80 20.55
CA LYS A 6 -18.93 20.04 19.58
C LYS A 6 -19.36 20.32 18.13
N GLU A 7 -20.67 20.37 17.86
CA GLU A 7 -21.19 20.66 16.52
C GLU A 7 -20.90 22.10 16.08
N ILE A 8 -20.98 23.06 16.98
CA ILE A 8 -20.63 24.47 16.68
C ILE A 8 -19.14 24.57 16.36
N LEU A 9 -18.27 23.95 17.18
CA LEU A 9 -16.83 23.94 16.96
C LEU A 9 -16.45 23.26 15.64
N LYS A 10 -17.08 22.11 15.34
CA LYS A 10 -16.89 21.41 14.09
C LYS A 10 -17.26 22.28 12.89
N LYS A 11 -18.44 22.93 12.91
CA LYS A 11 -18.87 23.87 11.84
C LYS A 11 -17.88 25.01 11.68
N PHE A 12 -17.38 25.59 12.75
CA PHE A 12 -16.39 26.67 12.71
C PHE A 12 -15.08 26.19 12.07
N LEU A 13 -14.53 25.06 12.54
CA LEU A 13 -13.29 24.49 12.02
C LEU A 13 -13.41 24.17 10.52
N PHE A 14 -14.50 23.55 10.08
CA PHE A 14 -14.72 23.21 8.67
C PHE A 14 -14.89 24.46 7.77
N ARG A 15 -15.50 25.54 8.30
CA ARG A 15 -15.78 26.74 7.51
C ARG A 15 -14.61 27.70 7.41
N TYR A 16 -13.79 27.79 8.48
CA TYR A 16 -12.79 28.86 8.62
C TYR A 16 -11.36 28.36 8.67
N THR A 17 -11.13 27.04 8.60
CA THR A 17 -9.79 26.46 8.61
C THR A 17 -9.63 25.41 7.50
N LYS A 18 -8.37 25.02 7.22
CA LYS A 18 -8.04 23.94 6.27
C LYS A 18 -8.38 22.54 6.78
N VAL A 19 -8.91 22.39 8.02
CA VAL A 19 -9.29 21.08 8.59
C VAL A 19 -10.42 20.42 7.81
N GLY A 20 -11.33 21.21 7.23
CA GLY A 20 -12.42 20.72 6.39
C GLY A 20 -12.07 20.51 4.91
N ALA A 21 -10.87 20.87 4.49
CA ALA A 21 -10.46 20.69 3.11
C ALA A 21 -10.28 19.19 2.80
N PRO A 22 -10.91 18.66 1.73
CA PRO A 22 -10.69 17.29 1.31
C PRO A 22 -9.21 17.05 1.03
N LYS A 23 -8.65 16.01 1.63
CA LYS A 23 -7.27 15.60 1.39
C LYS A 23 -7.25 14.19 0.85
N TYR A 24 -6.45 14.01 -0.17
CA TYR A 24 -6.11 12.69 -0.66
C TYR A 24 -5.09 12.05 0.30
N SER A 25 -5.39 10.86 0.78
CA SER A 25 -4.54 10.15 1.75
C SER A 25 -3.82 8.94 1.17
N TYR A 26 -3.99 8.68 -0.13
CA TYR A 26 -3.28 7.62 -0.84
C TYR A 26 -2.01 8.17 -1.49
N ASN A 27 -0.99 7.30 -1.64
CA ASN A 27 0.27 7.67 -2.29
C ASN A 27 0.16 7.70 -3.83
N LEU A 28 -0.93 7.16 -4.38
CA LEU A 28 -1.21 7.12 -5.81
C LEU A 28 -2.27 8.15 -6.18
N GLU A 29 -2.16 8.66 -7.42
CA GLU A 29 -3.15 9.54 -8.00
C GLU A 29 -4.49 8.83 -8.25
N PRO A 30 -5.63 9.54 -8.27
CA PRO A 30 -6.95 8.95 -8.51
C PRO A 30 -7.04 8.09 -9.77
N LEU A 31 -6.38 8.51 -10.85
CA LEU A 31 -6.36 7.76 -12.10
C LEU A 31 -5.63 6.41 -11.95
N GLN A 32 -4.50 6.41 -11.23
CA GLN A 32 -3.75 5.18 -10.95
C GLN A 32 -4.58 4.21 -10.09
N LEU A 33 -5.28 4.71 -9.08
CA LEU A 33 -6.18 3.90 -8.25
C LEU A 33 -7.33 3.31 -9.07
N ALA A 34 -7.92 4.09 -9.98
CA ALA A 34 -8.95 3.62 -10.89
C ALA A 34 -8.43 2.51 -11.82
N GLU A 35 -7.20 2.66 -12.35
CA GLU A 35 -6.60 1.65 -13.23
C GLU A 35 -6.27 0.34 -12.48
N ILE A 36 -5.88 0.42 -11.21
CA ILE A 36 -5.73 -0.77 -10.36
C ILE A 36 -7.07 -1.53 -10.27
N ILE A 37 -8.18 -0.83 -10.00
CA ILE A 37 -9.50 -1.46 -9.92
C ILE A 37 -9.90 -2.06 -11.26
N ASN A 38 -9.75 -1.31 -12.37
CA ASN A 38 -10.06 -1.80 -13.71
C ASN A 38 -9.26 -3.07 -14.05
N SER A 39 -7.99 -3.12 -13.68
CA SER A 39 -7.13 -4.27 -13.91
C SER A 39 -7.53 -5.47 -13.05
N LEU A 40 -7.90 -5.25 -11.79
CA LEU A 40 -8.42 -6.31 -10.90
C LEU A 40 -9.75 -6.86 -11.42
N GLU A 41 -10.65 -6.00 -11.96
CA GLU A 41 -11.91 -6.45 -12.56
C GLU A 41 -11.69 -7.31 -13.82
N LYS A 42 -10.71 -6.95 -14.67
CA LYS A 42 -10.37 -7.76 -15.87
C LYS A 42 -9.92 -9.18 -15.52
N VAL A 43 -9.26 -9.36 -14.37
CA VAL A 43 -8.71 -10.66 -13.94
C VAL A 43 -9.53 -11.37 -12.86
N LYS A 44 -10.69 -10.83 -12.45
CA LYS A 44 -11.45 -11.35 -11.31
C LYS A 44 -11.84 -12.84 -11.46
N ASN A 45 -12.18 -13.25 -12.67
CA ASN A 45 -12.58 -14.62 -13.00
C ASN A 45 -11.40 -15.53 -13.38
N ILE A 46 -10.17 -15.02 -13.39
CA ILE A 46 -8.97 -15.80 -13.65
C ILE A 46 -8.53 -16.43 -12.33
N GLU A 47 -8.17 -17.71 -12.36
CA GLU A 47 -7.58 -18.38 -11.20
C GLU A 47 -6.19 -17.83 -10.91
N GLY A 48 -5.91 -17.62 -9.62
CA GLY A 48 -4.61 -17.12 -9.20
C GLY A 48 -4.68 -16.14 -8.04
N ILE A 49 -3.50 -15.70 -7.63
CA ILE A 49 -3.32 -14.75 -6.52
C ILE A 49 -3.06 -13.33 -7.04
N ILE A 50 -3.27 -12.37 -6.18
CA ILE A 50 -2.81 -10.99 -6.33
C ILE A 50 -1.45 -10.87 -5.65
N CYS A 51 -0.52 -10.12 -6.25
CA CYS A 51 0.80 -9.83 -5.68
C CYS A 51 1.10 -8.35 -5.74
N GLU A 52 1.55 -7.75 -4.64
CA GLU A 52 2.11 -6.39 -4.58
C GLU A 52 3.58 -6.50 -4.20
N ILE A 53 4.43 -5.84 -4.95
CA ILE A 53 5.88 -5.78 -4.75
C ILE A 53 6.25 -4.33 -4.47
N GLY A 54 6.88 -4.07 -3.31
CA GLY A 54 7.05 -2.73 -2.79
C GLY A 54 5.77 -2.25 -2.12
N VAL A 55 5.73 -2.33 -0.80
CA VAL A 55 4.50 -2.15 -0.03
C VAL A 55 4.57 -0.92 0.86
N ALA A 56 5.77 -0.52 1.26
CA ALA A 56 6.00 0.53 2.24
C ALA A 56 5.08 0.36 3.48
N ARG A 57 4.30 1.37 3.85
CA ARG A 57 3.36 1.25 4.98
C ARG A 57 2.02 0.63 4.60
N GLY A 58 1.80 0.29 3.33
CA GLY A 58 0.63 -0.43 2.85
C GLY A 58 -0.58 0.45 2.49
N MET A 59 -0.37 1.68 2.01
CA MET A 59 -1.51 2.53 1.61
C MET A 59 -2.24 1.96 0.40
N THR A 60 -1.51 1.51 -0.61
CA THR A 60 -2.06 0.85 -1.80
C THR A 60 -2.60 -0.52 -1.46
N THR A 61 -1.88 -1.29 -0.63
CA THR A 61 -2.37 -2.56 -0.07
C THR A 61 -3.74 -2.37 0.58
N ARG A 62 -3.91 -1.35 1.43
CA ARG A 62 -5.18 -1.08 2.11
C ARG A 62 -6.30 -0.80 1.13
N PHE A 63 -6.03 0.00 0.11
CA PHE A 63 -7.00 0.31 -0.96
C PHE A 63 -7.47 -0.95 -1.68
N ILE A 64 -6.53 -1.83 -2.08
CA ILE A 64 -6.85 -3.11 -2.73
C ILE A 64 -7.64 -4.02 -1.76
N CYS A 65 -7.25 -4.09 -0.49
CA CYS A 65 -7.95 -4.88 0.52
C CYS A 65 -9.41 -4.46 0.70
N GLU A 66 -9.68 -3.16 0.81
CA GLU A 66 -11.03 -2.62 0.92
C GLU A 66 -11.86 -2.92 -0.32
N TYR A 67 -11.28 -2.78 -1.51
CA TYR A 67 -11.94 -3.13 -2.74
C TYR A 67 -12.30 -4.63 -2.77
N LEU A 68 -11.37 -5.54 -2.51
CA LEU A 68 -11.60 -6.98 -2.52
C LEU A 68 -12.66 -7.41 -1.49
N LYS A 69 -12.61 -6.82 -0.29
CA LYS A 69 -13.60 -7.05 0.78
C LYS A 69 -15.00 -6.60 0.36
N ASN A 70 -15.12 -5.40 -0.20
CA ASN A 70 -16.40 -4.82 -0.60
C ASN A 70 -17.00 -5.53 -1.83
N SER A 71 -16.17 -5.95 -2.77
CA SER A 71 -16.58 -6.71 -3.95
C SER A 71 -16.77 -8.22 -3.67
N LYS A 72 -16.57 -8.67 -2.42
CA LYS A 72 -16.67 -10.07 -1.97
C LYS A 72 -15.81 -11.03 -2.81
N GLN A 73 -14.69 -10.55 -3.31
CA GLN A 73 -13.76 -11.39 -4.06
C GLN A 73 -12.92 -12.23 -3.11
N SER A 74 -13.01 -13.55 -3.25
CA SER A 74 -12.18 -14.50 -2.50
C SER A 74 -10.90 -14.79 -3.29
N THR A 75 -9.83 -14.07 -2.98
CA THR A 75 -8.52 -14.31 -3.58
C THR A 75 -7.42 -14.06 -2.55
N LYS A 76 -6.31 -14.81 -2.65
CA LYS A 76 -5.13 -14.57 -1.81
C LYS A 76 -4.38 -13.35 -2.34
N PHE A 77 -3.90 -12.51 -1.44
CA PHE A 77 -3.14 -11.32 -1.75
C PHE A 77 -1.80 -11.37 -1.03
N TYR A 78 -0.71 -11.47 -1.77
CA TYR A 78 0.64 -11.51 -1.23
C TYR A 78 1.32 -10.16 -1.40
N CYS A 79 1.95 -9.68 -0.33
CA CYS A 79 2.63 -8.40 -0.24
C CYS A 79 4.10 -8.64 0.07
N ILE A 80 4.98 -8.39 -0.90
CA ILE A 80 6.42 -8.66 -0.80
C ILE A 80 7.17 -7.34 -0.64
N ASP A 81 7.93 -7.22 0.44
CA ASP A 81 8.74 -6.05 0.75
C ASP A 81 9.87 -6.46 1.69
N THR A 82 10.95 -5.71 1.71
CA THR A 82 12.01 -5.86 2.72
C THR A 82 11.52 -5.52 4.12
N PHE A 83 10.49 -4.67 4.24
CA PHE A 83 9.97 -4.07 5.47
C PHE A 83 11.07 -3.44 6.34
N ASN A 84 12.11 -2.94 5.68
CA ASN A 84 13.27 -2.35 6.33
C ASN A 84 13.97 -1.30 5.44
N SER A 85 13.18 -0.53 4.64
CA SER A 85 13.72 0.42 3.66
C SER A 85 14.48 -0.26 2.49
N PHE A 86 15.21 0.51 1.73
CA PHE A 86 16.05 0.04 0.64
C PHE A 86 17.22 -0.81 1.15
N THR A 87 17.69 -1.76 0.34
CA THR A 87 18.94 -2.49 0.62
C THR A 87 20.15 -1.57 0.46
N LYS A 88 21.30 -1.97 0.98
CA LYS A 88 22.54 -1.19 0.81
C LYS A 88 22.93 -1.06 -0.67
N GLU A 89 22.73 -2.14 -1.43
CA GLU A 89 22.99 -2.17 -2.86
C GLU A 89 22.06 -1.22 -3.63
N ASP A 90 20.76 -1.18 -3.27
CA ASP A 90 19.80 -0.25 -3.88
C ASP A 90 20.17 1.20 -3.60
N ILE A 91 20.51 1.52 -2.34
CA ILE A 91 20.94 2.87 -1.96
C ILE A 91 22.19 3.26 -2.76
N GLN A 92 23.18 2.37 -2.89
CA GLN A 92 24.38 2.65 -3.66
C GLN A 92 24.04 2.89 -5.13
N HIS A 93 23.20 2.05 -5.73
CA HIS A 93 22.79 2.21 -7.13
C HIS A 93 22.04 3.53 -7.38
N GLU A 94 21.09 3.89 -6.50
CA GLU A 94 20.32 5.13 -6.63
C GLU A 94 21.20 6.38 -6.50
N VAL A 95 22.20 6.34 -5.62
CA VAL A 95 23.15 7.44 -5.45
C VAL A 95 24.12 7.53 -6.64
N GLU A 96 24.71 6.41 -7.08
CA GLU A 96 25.75 6.40 -8.11
C GLU A 96 25.19 6.56 -9.53
N LYS A 97 24.00 6.03 -9.81
CA LYS A 97 23.42 5.98 -11.16
C LYS A 97 22.28 6.96 -11.39
N ARG A 98 21.59 7.38 -10.32
CA ARG A 98 20.44 8.28 -10.40
C ARG A 98 20.65 9.60 -9.67
N GLU A 99 21.86 9.84 -9.14
CA GLU A 99 22.27 11.09 -8.47
C GLU A 99 21.36 11.49 -7.29
N LYS A 100 20.63 10.52 -6.72
CA LYS A 100 19.78 10.78 -5.55
C LYS A 100 20.62 11.00 -4.30
N SER A 101 20.17 11.89 -3.42
CA SER A 101 20.80 12.06 -2.11
C SER A 101 20.43 10.88 -1.17
N LYS A 102 21.35 10.49 -0.30
CA LYS A 102 21.06 9.46 0.72
C LYS A 102 19.88 9.84 1.62
N SER A 103 19.64 11.13 1.87
CA SER A 103 18.55 11.62 2.69
C SER A 103 17.17 11.34 2.06
N GLU A 104 17.04 11.38 0.74
CA GLU A 104 15.80 11.03 0.04
C GLU A 104 15.48 9.54 0.17
N LEU A 105 16.50 8.69 0.28
CA LEU A 105 16.36 7.23 0.36
C LEU A 105 16.09 6.72 1.79
N THR A 106 16.19 7.57 2.81
CA THR A 106 15.90 7.18 4.21
C THR A 106 14.43 7.26 4.57
N GLY A 107 13.58 7.82 3.70
CA GLY A 107 12.16 8.09 3.96
C GLY A 107 11.32 6.86 4.30
N PHE A 108 11.74 5.66 3.95
CA PHE A 108 11.04 4.40 4.22
C PHE A 108 11.57 3.63 5.45
N GLY A 109 12.53 4.20 6.18
CA GLY A 109 13.12 3.56 7.37
C GLY A 109 12.16 3.35 8.55
N TYR A 110 10.96 3.98 8.51
CA TYR A 110 9.89 3.73 9.48
C TYR A 110 9.18 2.39 9.26
N ASN A 111 9.34 1.72 8.11
CA ASN A 111 8.63 0.50 7.78
C ASN A 111 9.02 -0.65 8.71
N ASN A 112 8.04 -1.43 9.15
CA ASN A 112 8.24 -2.52 10.09
C ASN A 112 7.26 -3.66 9.84
N TYR A 113 7.78 -4.86 9.64
CA TYR A 113 7.02 -6.07 9.31
C TYR A 113 5.92 -6.42 10.32
N GLU A 114 6.25 -6.40 11.63
CA GLU A 114 5.27 -6.77 12.66
C GLU A 114 4.16 -5.72 12.82
N VAL A 115 4.51 -4.44 12.73
CA VAL A 115 3.54 -3.35 12.72
C VAL A 115 2.63 -3.44 11.51
N TRP A 116 3.21 -3.71 10.33
CA TRP A 116 2.44 -3.89 9.11
C TRP A 116 1.43 -5.04 9.25
N LYS A 117 1.86 -6.23 9.67
CA LYS A 117 0.98 -7.39 9.92
C LYS A 117 -0.17 -7.05 10.89
N LYS A 118 0.14 -6.33 11.97
CA LYS A 118 -0.87 -5.90 12.94
C LYS A 118 -1.92 -5.00 12.30
N ASN A 119 -1.51 -4.06 11.41
CA ASN A 119 -2.41 -3.13 10.74
C ASN A 119 -3.33 -3.82 9.72
N PHE A 120 -2.92 -4.97 9.18
CA PHE A 120 -3.67 -5.73 8.19
C PHE A 120 -4.34 -7.00 8.74
N LYS A 121 -4.34 -7.23 10.07
CA LYS A 121 -4.88 -8.44 10.70
C LYS A 121 -6.36 -8.72 10.41
N GLU A 122 -7.12 -7.70 10.07
CA GLU A 122 -8.55 -7.82 9.74
C GLU A 122 -8.79 -8.43 8.34
N PHE A 123 -7.79 -8.47 7.48
CA PHE A 123 -7.85 -9.03 6.14
C PHE A 123 -7.18 -10.40 6.12
N SER A 124 -7.94 -11.46 6.42
CA SER A 124 -7.41 -12.83 6.52
C SER A 124 -6.81 -13.37 5.21
N PHE A 125 -7.17 -12.77 4.08
CA PHE A 125 -6.70 -13.14 2.75
C PHE A 125 -5.35 -12.51 2.37
N VAL A 126 -4.84 -11.56 3.18
CA VAL A 126 -3.56 -10.87 2.94
C VAL A 126 -2.41 -11.56 3.67
N LYS A 127 -1.30 -11.73 2.98
CA LYS A 127 -0.08 -12.31 3.53
C LYS A 127 1.13 -11.46 3.20
N ALA A 128 1.80 -10.94 4.22
CA ALA A 128 3.09 -10.29 4.08
C ALA A 128 4.22 -11.31 3.94
N ILE A 129 5.13 -11.06 3.02
CA ILE A 129 6.36 -11.82 2.81
C ILE A 129 7.52 -10.83 2.94
N LYS A 130 8.28 -10.97 4.03
CA LYS A 130 9.48 -10.17 4.25
C LYS A 130 10.63 -10.76 3.45
N HIS A 131 10.89 -10.20 2.29
CA HIS A 131 11.93 -10.69 1.38
C HIS A 131 12.39 -9.58 0.42
N ASP A 132 13.65 -9.65 0.02
CA ASP A 132 14.14 -8.89 -1.14
C ASP A 132 13.62 -9.56 -2.42
N VAL A 133 12.87 -8.81 -3.22
CA VAL A 133 12.25 -9.32 -4.44
C VAL A 133 13.24 -9.88 -5.46
N LYS A 134 14.46 -9.35 -5.50
CA LYS A 134 15.54 -9.83 -6.39
C LYS A 134 15.86 -11.31 -6.18
N ASN A 135 15.69 -11.79 -4.96
CA ASN A 135 16.02 -13.15 -4.53
C ASN A 135 14.78 -14.01 -4.24
N PHE A 136 13.57 -13.48 -4.46
CA PHE A 136 12.34 -14.19 -4.16
C PHE A 136 11.97 -15.22 -5.24
N ASN A 137 11.67 -16.44 -4.81
CA ASN A 137 11.23 -17.51 -5.71
C ASN A 137 9.73 -17.44 -5.98
N PHE A 138 9.33 -16.78 -7.06
CA PHE A 138 7.92 -16.65 -7.45
C PHE A 138 7.20 -17.96 -7.75
N LYS A 139 7.92 -19.09 -7.91
CA LYS A 139 7.29 -20.41 -8.08
C LYS A 139 6.48 -20.84 -6.85
N GLU A 140 6.81 -20.28 -5.67
CA GLU A 140 6.15 -20.60 -4.40
C GLU A 140 4.73 -20.01 -4.27
N ILE A 141 4.40 -19.01 -5.09
CA ILE A 141 3.13 -18.28 -5.02
C ILE A 141 2.32 -18.33 -6.33
N LYS A 142 2.62 -19.26 -7.23
CA LYS A 142 1.89 -19.43 -8.50
C LYS A 142 0.53 -20.12 -8.30
N PRO A 143 -0.42 -19.88 -9.23
CA PRO A 143 -0.39 -18.90 -10.31
C PRO A 143 -0.65 -17.47 -9.83
N ILE A 144 -0.06 -16.48 -10.49
CA ILE A 144 -0.29 -15.06 -10.21
C ILE A 144 -1.15 -14.49 -11.34
N LYS A 145 -2.28 -13.87 -10.99
CA LYS A 145 -3.20 -13.24 -11.95
C LYS A 145 -3.07 -11.74 -12.06
N PHE A 146 -2.49 -11.09 -11.04
CA PHE A 146 -2.26 -9.66 -11.01
C PHE A 146 -1.00 -9.35 -10.22
N VAL A 147 -0.16 -8.48 -10.74
CA VAL A 147 1.01 -7.93 -10.04
C VAL A 147 0.95 -6.42 -10.06
N LEU A 148 1.07 -5.80 -8.89
CA LEU A 148 1.38 -4.40 -8.74
C LEU A 148 2.85 -4.27 -8.35
N LEU A 149 3.62 -3.53 -9.13
CA LEU A 149 5.05 -3.31 -8.92
C LEU A 149 5.27 -1.83 -8.59
N ASP A 150 5.75 -1.54 -7.37
CA ASP A 150 6.03 -0.19 -6.85
C ASP A 150 7.36 -0.22 -6.08
N VAL A 151 8.49 -0.27 -6.83
CA VAL A 151 9.86 -0.41 -6.32
C VAL A 151 10.83 0.59 -6.96
#